data_c8bc8bdd7a1cf88da1aec71ff89e6302
#
_entry.id   c8bc8bdd7a1cf88da1aec71ff89e6302
#
_cell.length_a   1.000
_cell.length_b   1.000
_cell.length_c   1.000
_cell.angle_alpha   90.00
_cell.angle_beta   90.00
_cell.angle_gamma   90.00
#
_symmetry.space_group_name_H-M   'P 1'
#
loop_
_entity.id
_entity.type
_entity.pdbx_description
1 polymer ?
#
loop_
_entity_poly.entity_id
_entity_poly.type
_entity_poly.pdbx_seq_one_letter_code
_entity_poly.pdbx_strand_id
1 'polypeptide(L)'
;MKNSIVRTKTGVSYLYPFIVITSLFFLWGFAHSILDVLNKHFQEVLVISKARSALVQAVVYGGYFLMALPAGIFMKRFGYRWGVILGLVLYGIGALMFYPGSFLMSFNFFLFSLFIIGCGLTCLETAANPYVTILGEPEMSASRLNLSQSFNGLGWIVGPFVGG
;
A
#
# COMPACT_ATOMS: atom_id res chain seq x y z
N MET A 1 -27.28 -13.47 19.98
CA MET A 1 -25.84 -13.77 19.77
C MET A 1 -25.17 -12.50 19.30
N LYS A 2 -24.11 -12.04 19.99
CA LYS A 2 -23.35 -10.85 19.53
C LYS A 2 -22.79 -11.13 18.15
N ASN A 3 -23.18 -10.36 17.13
CA ASN A 3 -22.61 -10.45 15.78
C ASN A 3 -21.12 -10.11 15.86
N SER A 4 -20.26 -11.11 15.72
CA SER A 4 -18.82 -10.91 15.70
C SER A 4 -18.42 -10.47 14.31
N ILE A 5 -17.59 -9.40 14.21
CA ILE A 5 -17.09 -8.86 12.96
C ILE A 5 -16.34 -9.92 12.13
N VAL A 6 -15.71 -10.90 12.79
CA VAL A 6 -14.77 -11.86 12.19
C VAL A 6 -15.16 -13.33 12.40
N ARG A 7 -16.39 -13.62 12.87
CA ARG A 7 -16.91 -14.99 13.01
C ARG A 7 -18.11 -15.20 12.12
N THR A 8 -18.19 -16.37 11.49
CA THR A 8 -19.38 -16.81 10.78
C THR A 8 -20.42 -17.37 11.75
N LYS A 9 -21.68 -17.43 11.31
CA LYS A 9 -22.78 -18.11 12.03
C LYS A 9 -22.46 -19.60 12.29
N THR A 10 -21.61 -20.20 11.45
CA THR A 10 -21.12 -21.57 11.60
C THR A 10 -19.98 -21.73 12.59
N GLY A 11 -19.54 -20.66 13.26
CA GLY A 11 -18.50 -20.67 14.31
C GLY A 11 -17.06 -20.54 13.80
N VAL A 12 -16.84 -20.48 12.49
CA VAL A 12 -15.48 -20.30 11.92
C VAL A 12 -14.98 -18.89 12.23
N SER A 13 -13.74 -18.80 12.76
CA SER A 13 -13.10 -17.52 13.12
C SER A 13 -12.07 -17.11 12.07
N TYR A 14 -12.20 -15.91 11.52
CA TYR A 14 -11.26 -15.28 10.60
C TYR A 14 -10.40 -14.21 11.29
N LEU A 15 -10.27 -14.26 12.61
CA LEU A 15 -9.54 -13.25 13.39
C LEU A 15 -8.09 -13.11 12.93
N TYR A 16 -7.37 -14.22 12.75
CA TYR A 16 -5.96 -14.19 12.36
C TYR A 16 -5.74 -13.55 10.97
N PRO A 17 -6.39 -14.02 9.88
CA PRO A 17 -6.25 -13.37 8.58
C PRO A 17 -6.73 -11.91 8.59
N PHE A 18 -7.73 -11.57 9.41
CA PHE A 18 -8.20 -10.19 9.55
C PHE A 18 -7.15 -9.29 10.23
N ILE A 19 -6.46 -9.75 11.27
CA ILE A 19 -5.36 -9.01 11.90
C ILE A 19 -4.23 -8.78 10.90
N VAL A 20 -3.82 -9.83 10.18
CA VAL A 20 -2.72 -9.73 9.20
C VAL A 20 -3.06 -8.72 8.10
N ILE A 21 -4.26 -8.80 7.52
CA ILE A 21 -4.64 -7.87 6.44
C ILE A 21 -4.80 -6.43 6.96
N THR A 22 -5.35 -6.25 8.16
CA THR A 22 -5.49 -4.93 8.79
C THR A 22 -4.12 -4.30 9.08
N SER A 23 -3.13 -5.10 9.48
CA SER A 23 -1.74 -4.64 9.62
C SER A 23 -1.16 -4.17 8.28
N LEU A 24 -1.51 -4.80 7.16
CA LEU A 24 -1.11 -4.34 5.83
C LEU A 24 -1.73 -2.97 5.48
N PHE A 25 -2.98 -2.72 5.89
CA PHE A 25 -3.59 -1.38 5.73
C PHE A 25 -2.82 -0.31 6.50
N PHE A 26 -2.41 -0.60 7.74
CA PHE A 26 -1.57 0.31 8.52
C PHE A 26 -0.23 0.58 7.83
N LEU A 27 0.48 -0.48 7.43
CA LEU A 27 1.78 -0.37 6.75
C LEU A 27 1.67 0.38 5.42
N TRP A 28 0.58 0.20 4.70
CA TRP A 28 0.31 0.91 3.47
C TRP A 28 0.11 2.42 3.71
N GLY A 29 -0.73 2.82 4.69
CA GLY A 29 -0.88 4.24 5.05
C GLY A 29 0.44 4.85 5.55
N PHE A 30 1.20 4.10 6.35
CA PHE A 30 2.53 4.49 6.82
C PHE A 30 3.50 4.70 5.64
N ALA A 31 3.53 3.77 4.68
CA ALA A 31 4.40 3.86 3.50
C ALA A 31 4.10 5.11 2.65
N HIS A 32 2.82 5.42 2.41
CA HIS A 32 2.42 6.63 1.69
C HIS A 32 2.88 7.89 2.43
N SER A 33 2.65 7.94 3.72
CA SER A 33 3.00 9.09 4.54
C SER A 33 4.53 9.31 4.60
N ILE A 34 5.33 8.24 4.67
CA ILE A 34 6.79 8.32 4.59
C ILE A 34 7.24 8.82 3.22
N LEU A 35 6.59 8.42 2.12
CA LEU A 35 6.91 8.92 0.78
C LEU A 35 6.69 10.43 0.66
N ASP A 36 5.66 10.97 1.30
CA ASP A 36 5.40 12.42 1.33
C ASP A 36 6.49 13.17 2.13
N VAL A 37 6.91 12.63 3.27
CA VAL A 37 8.02 13.19 4.07
C VAL A 37 9.33 13.15 3.28
N LEU A 38 9.64 12.01 2.65
CA LEU A 38 10.83 11.85 1.81
C LEU A 38 10.82 12.82 0.63
N ASN A 39 9.66 13.03 -0.02
CA ASN A 39 9.55 13.97 -1.12
C ASN A 39 9.93 15.40 -0.68
N LYS A 40 9.49 15.83 0.50
CA LYS A 40 9.87 17.12 1.07
C LYS A 40 11.38 17.19 1.34
N HIS A 41 11.93 16.15 1.96
CA HIS A 41 13.36 16.06 2.23
C HIS A 41 14.20 16.12 0.94
N PHE A 42 13.79 15.43 -0.12
CA PHE A 42 14.47 15.49 -1.42
C PHE A 42 14.38 16.87 -2.08
N GLN A 43 13.28 17.62 -1.89
CA GLN A 43 13.20 19.00 -2.35
C GLN A 43 14.28 19.87 -1.70
N GLU A 44 14.51 19.69 -0.41
CA GLU A 44 15.47 20.49 0.36
C GLU A 44 16.92 20.09 0.05
N VAL A 45 17.23 18.79 0.02
CA VAL A 45 18.60 18.26 -0.16
C VAL A 45 19.08 18.36 -1.61
N LEU A 46 18.22 18.04 -2.57
CA LEU A 46 18.59 18.06 -3.99
C LEU A 46 18.33 19.41 -4.67
N VAL A 47 17.80 20.38 -3.93
CA VAL A 47 17.45 21.73 -4.44
C VAL A 47 16.60 21.61 -5.71
N ILE A 48 15.66 20.66 -5.74
CA ILE A 48 14.81 20.44 -6.91
C ILE A 48 13.63 21.43 -6.92
N SER A 49 13.29 21.89 -8.13
CA SER A 49 12.14 22.78 -8.29
C SER A 49 10.83 22.10 -7.90
N LYS A 50 9.83 22.89 -7.50
CA LYS A 50 8.47 22.40 -7.22
C LYS A 50 7.89 21.56 -8.38
N ALA A 51 8.21 21.92 -9.63
CA ALA A 51 7.79 21.15 -10.80
C ALA A 51 8.41 19.75 -10.84
N ARG A 52 9.70 19.61 -10.50
CA ARG A 52 10.34 18.30 -10.39
C ARG A 52 9.81 17.48 -9.23
N SER A 53 9.50 18.11 -8.11
CA SER A 53 8.85 17.44 -6.97
C SER A 53 7.45 16.91 -7.32
N ALA A 54 6.70 17.62 -8.17
CA ALA A 54 5.41 17.13 -8.66
C ALA A 54 5.56 15.84 -9.48
N LEU A 55 6.70 15.61 -10.15
CA LEU A 55 6.98 14.34 -10.84
C LEU A 55 7.01 13.13 -9.89
N VAL A 56 7.40 13.31 -8.64
CA VAL A 56 7.39 12.24 -7.62
C VAL A 56 5.97 11.71 -7.46
N GLN A 57 5.01 12.61 -7.24
CA GLN A 57 3.61 12.23 -7.12
C GLN A 57 3.06 11.67 -8.45
N ALA A 58 3.36 12.33 -9.56
CA ALA A 58 2.92 11.89 -10.89
C ALA A 58 3.39 10.48 -11.22
N VAL A 59 4.62 10.11 -10.86
CA VAL A 59 5.19 8.78 -11.12
C VAL A 59 4.57 7.72 -10.23
N VAL A 60 4.36 7.99 -8.95
CA VAL A 60 3.68 7.05 -8.02
C VAL A 60 2.25 6.80 -8.50
N TYR A 61 1.46 7.85 -8.74
CA TYR A 61 0.09 7.71 -9.24
C TYR A 61 0.03 7.18 -10.68
N GLY A 62 1.05 7.43 -11.50
CA GLY A 62 1.23 6.79 -12.81
C GLY A 62 1.37 5.27 -12.68
N GLY A 63 2.15 4.79 -11.69
CA GLY A 63 2.23 3.38 -11.33
C GLY A 63 0.87 2.81 -10.93
N TYR A 64 0.11 3.54 -10.11
CA TYR A 64 -1.28 3.18 -9.74
C TYR A 64 -2.18 3.03 -10.96
N PHE A 65 -2.17 4.02 -11.84
CA PHE A 65 -3.02 4.02 -13.05
C PHE A 65 -2.69 2.85 -13.97
N LEU A 66 -1.41 2.64 -14.27
CA LEU A 66 -0.99 1.60 -15.21
C LEU A 66 -1.15 0.20 -14.63
N MET A 67 -0.93 0.01 -13.33
CA MET A 67 -0.99 -1.31 -12.69
C MET A 67 -2.39 -1.72 -12.25
N ALA A 68 -3.35 -0.81 -12.13
CA ALA A 68 -4.70 -1.11 -11.65
C ALA A 68 -5.40 -2.22 -12.45
N LEU A 69 -5.41 -2.12 -13.78
CA LEU A 69 -6.01 -3.14 -14.65
C LEU A 69 -5.22 -4.46 -14.65
N PRO A 70 -3.89 -4.47 -14.85
CA PRO A 70 -3.09 -5.69 -14.77
C PRO A 70 -3.23 -6.41 -13.41
N ALA A 71 -3.22 -5.66 -12.30
CA ALA A 71 -3.40 -6.23 -10.97
C ALA A 71 -4.77 -6.90 -10.82
N GLY A 72 -5.85 -6.26 -11.27
CA GLY A 72 -7.19 -6.82 -11.24
C GLY A 72 -7.32 -8.10 -12.06
N ILE A 73 -6.74 -8.13 -13.28
CA ILE A 73 -6.72 -9.31 -14.15
C ILE A 73 -5.90 -10.44 -13.50
N PHE A 74 -4.74 -10.11 -12.94
CA PHE A 74 -3.88 -11.07 -12.25
C PHE A 74 -4.62 -11.74 -11.08
N MET A 75 -5.33 -10.94 -10.26
CA MET A 75 -6.07 -11.46 -9.12
C MET A 75 -7.27 -12.30 -9.50
N LYS A 76 -7.96 -11.99 -10.59
CA LYS A 76 -9.03 -12.86 -11.15
C LYS A 76 -8.50 -14.24 -11.51
N ARG A 77 -7.25 -14.33 -12.00
CA ARG A 77 -6.66 -15.60 -12.45
C ARG A 77 -5.99 -16.38 -11.32
N PHE A 78 -5.28 -15.70 -10.42
CA PHE A 78 -4.41 -16.34 -9.41
C PHE A 78 -4.91 -16.17 -7.97
N GLY A 79 -5.93 -15.32 -7.76
CA GLY A 79 -6.50 -15.05 -6.44
C GLY A 79 -5.79 -13.94 -5.66
N TYR A 80 -6.46 -13.47 -4.61
CA TYR A 80 -5.99 -12.33 -3.80
C TYR A 80 -4.66 -12.58 -3.09
N ARG A 81 -4.42 -13.81 -2.63
CA ARG A 81 -3.16 -14.17 -1.97
C ARG A 81 -1.94 -13.87 -2.85
N TRP A 82 -2.00 -14.25 -4.11
CA TRP A 82 -0.92 -14.01 -5.06
C TRP A 82 -0.82 -12.53 -5.43
N GLY A 83 -1.93 -11.81 -5.43
CA GLY A 83 -1.95 -10.36 -5.58
C GLY A 83 -1.18 -9.64 -4.46
N VAL A 84 -1.39 -10.05 -3.20
CA VAL A 84 -0.63 -9.52 -2.05
C VAL A 84 0.86 -9.84 -2.16
N ILE A 85 1.22 -11.08 -2.50
CA ILE A 85 2.62 -11.49 -2.66
C ILE A 85 3.29 -10.65 -3.76
N LEU A 86 2.65 -10.52 -4.92
CA LEU A 86 3.16 -9.71 -6.04
C LEU A 86 3.37 -8.24 -5.60
N GLY A 87 2.39 -7.68 -4.89
CA GLY A 87 2.48 -6.31 -4.38
C GLY A 87 3.64 -6.12 -3.41
N LEU A 88 3.83 -7.04 -2.46
CA LEU A 88 4.95 -7.01 -1.52
C LEU A 88 6.31 -7.16 -2.21
N VAL A 89 6.41 -8.03 -3.21
CA VAL A 89 7.63 -8.22 -4.00
C VAL A 89 7.98 -6.96 -4.77
N LEU A 90 7.02 -6.37 -5.50
CA LEU A 90 7.24 -5.12 -6.24
C LEU A 90 7.63 -3.98 -5.29
N TYR A 91 6.92 -3.83 -4.17
CA TYR A 91 7.24 -2.83 -3.16
C TYR A 91 8.66 -3.04 -2.61
N GLY A 92 9.02 -4.27 -2.26
CA GLY A 92 10.35 -4.62 -1.76
C GLY A 92 11.45 -4.34 -2.77
N ILE A 93 11.26 -4.69 -4.05
CA ILE A 93 12.20 -4.38 -5.14
C ILE A 93 12.37 -2.86 -5.26
N GLY A 94 11.27 -2.10 -5.35
CA GLY A 94 11.31 -0.65 -5.45
C GLY A 94 12.02 0.00 -4.25
N ALA A 95 11.76 -0.48 -3.03
CA ALA A 95 12.43 0.00 -1.83
C ALA A 95 13.93 -0.32 -1.83
N LEU A 96 14.33 -1.53 -2.22
CA LEU A 96 15.74 -1.92 -2.31
C LEU A 96 16.50 -1.13 -3.39
N MET A 97 15.83 -0.68 -4.44
CA MET A 97 16.43 0.17 -5.47
C MET A 97 16.86 1.55 -4.97
N PHE A 98 16.33 2.02 -3.84
CA PHE A 98 16.84 3.26 -3.22
C PHE A 98 18.30 3.16 -2.80
N TYR A 99 18.76 1.97 -2.39
CA TYR A 99 20.14 1.78 -1.97
C TYR A 99 21.16 2.05 -3.11
N PRO A 100 21.09 1.39 -4.28
CA PRO A 100 21.96 1.77 -5.40
C PRO A 100 21.67 3.18 -5.93
N GLY A 101 20.42 3.66 -5.83
CA GLY A 101 20.03 5.01 -6.23
C GLY A 101 20.76 6.10 -5.44
N SER A 102 21.07 5.85 -4.16
CA SER A 102 21.83 6.79 -3.33
C SER A 102 23.27 6.99 -3.80
N PHE A 103 23.90 5.96 -4.38
CA PHE A 103 25.25 6.06 -4.96
C PHE A 103 25.24 6.70 -6.34
N LEU A 104 24.19 6.44 -7.12
CA LEU A 104 24.06 6.99 -8.48
C LEU A 104 23.70 8.49 -8.48
N MET A 105 23.18 9.02 -7.37
CA MET A 105 22.71 10.41 -7.23
C MET A 105 21.78 10.84 -8.39
N SER A 106 21.02 9.89 -8.96
CA SER A 106 20.21 10.09 -10.14
C SER A 106 18.73 10.24 -9.78
N PHE A 107 18.19 11.43 -10.03
CA PHE A 107 16.76 11.70 -9.83
C PHE A 107 15.85 10.79 -10.67
N ASN A 108 16.24 10.48 -11.90
CA ASN A 108 15.47 9.60 -12.78
C ASN A 108 15.44 8.16 -12.24
N PHE A 109 16.53 7.66 -11.68
CA PHE A 109 16.57 6.34 -11.05
C PHE A 109 15.69 6.28 -9.81
N PHE A 110 15.68 7.35 -9.03
CA PHE A 110 14.80 7.52 -7.89
C PHE A 110 13.32 7.49 -8.31
N LEU A 111 12.95 8.24 -9.37
CA LEU A 111 11.59 8.22 -9.91
C LEU A 111 11.18 6.82 -10.38
N PHE A 112 12.08 6.08 -11.02
CA PHE A 112 11.81 4.71 -11.45
C PHE A 112 11.57 3.77 -10.27
N SER A 113 12.33 3.90 -9.20
CA SER A 113 12.12 3.14 -7.95
C SER A 113 10.74 3.43 -7.35
N LEU A 114 10.33 4.70 -7.32
CA LEU A 114 9.01 5.12 -6.86
C LEU A 114 7.88 4.59 -7.75
N PHE A 115 8.08 4.51 -9.05
CA PHE A 115 7.11 3.91 -9.97
C PHE A 115 6.86 2.44 -9.63
N ILE A 116 7.92 1.68 -9.38
CA ILE A 116 7.80 0.27 -8.98
C ILE A 116 7.10 0.13 -7.63
N ILE A 117 7.40 1.02 -6.66
CA ILE A 117 6.67 1.08 -5.39
C ILE A 117 5.19 1.35 -5.62
N GLY A 118 4.84 2.32 -6.48
CA GLY A 118 3.46 2.62 -6.85
C GLY A 118 2.72 1.43 -7.44
N CYS A 119 3.36 0.67 -8.33
CA CYS A 119 2.82 -0.58 -8.85
C CYS A 119 2.58 -1.62 -7.75
N GLY A 120 3.51 -1.76 -6.81
CA GLY A 120 3.39 -2.66 -5.67
C GLY A 120 2.23 -2.28 -4.75
N LEU A 121 2.12 -1.00 -4.40
CA LEU A 121 1.03 -0.47 -3.58
C LEU A 121 -0.33 -0.70 -4.23
N THR A 122 -0.43 -0.51 -5.56
CA THR A 122 -1.66 -0.79 -6.31
C THR A 122 -2.09 -2.25 -6.20
N CYS A 123 -1.14 -3.19 -6.35
CA CYS A 123 -1.43 -4.62 -6.19
C CYS A 123 -1.92 -4.93 -4.78
N LEU A 124 -1.28 -4.36 -3.74
CA LEU A 124 -1.69 -4.55 -2.35
C LEU A 124 -3.09 -4.01 -2.10
N GLU A 125 -3.39 -2.80 -2.56
CA GLU A 125 -4.70 -2.17 -2.38
C GLU A 125 -5.81 -2.93 -3.09
N THR A 126 -5.59 -3.29 -4.36
CA THR A 126 -6.55 -4.02 -5.18
C THR A 126 -6.84 -5.41 -4.62
N ALA A 127 -5.87 -6.03 -3.92
CA ALA A 127 -6.05 -7.32 -3.26
C ALA A 127 -6.70 -7.18 -1.87
N ALA A 128 -6.23 -6.24 -1.06
CA ALA A 128 -6.59 -6.13 0.35
C ALA A 128 -8.03 -5.68 0.57
N ASN A 129 -8.52 -4.70 -0.20
CA ASN A 129 -9.87 -4.17 -0.06
C ASN A 129 -10.95 -5.26 -0.25
N PRO A 130 -10.99 -6.02 -1.37
CA PRO A 130 -11.97 -7.09 -1.52
C PRO A 130 -11.74 -8.23 -0.53
N TYR A 131 -10.47 -8.56 -0.22
CA TYR A 131 -10.16 -9.66 0.67
C TYR A 131 -10.72 -9.43 2.08
N VAL A 132 -10.60 -8.23 2.61
CA VAL A 132 -11.15 -7.88 3.94
C VAL A 132 -12.66 -8.04 3.99
N THR A 133 -13.37 -7.78 2.89
CA THR A 133 -14.84 -7.86 2.87
C THR A 133 -15.37 -9.29 2.93
N ILE A 134 -14.58 -10.29 2.51
CA ILE A 134 -14.99 -11.71 2.49
C ILE A 134 -14.59 -12.48 3.76
N LEU A 135 -13.90 -11.85 4.72
CA LEU A 135 -13.44 -12.48 5.96
C LEU A 135 -14.55 -12.52 7.04
N GLY A 136 -15.63 -13.24 6.79
CA GLY A 136 -16.75 -13.41 7.74
C GLY A 136 -18.12 -13.17 7.09
N GLU A 137 -19.12 -12.87 7.90
CA GLU A 137 -20.49 -12.67 7.44
C GLU A 137 -20.60 -11.44 6.52
N PRO A 138 -21.38 -11.51 5.40
CA PRO A 138 -21.54 -10.41 4.45
C PRO A 138 -22.09 -9.14 5.09
N GLU A 139 -22.99 -9.27 6.07
CA GLU A 139 -23.61 -8.14 6.77
C GLU A 139 -22.61 -7.25 7.51
N MET A 140 -21.45 -7.82 7.87
CA MET A 140 -20.37 -7.12 8.59
C MET A 140 -19.20 -6.68 7.67
N SER A 141 -19.34 -6.83 6.36
CA SER A 141 -18.29 -6.51 5.39
C SER A 141 -17.85 -5.04 5.45
N ALA A 142 -18.81 -4.12 5.51
CA ALA A 142 -18.56 -2.68 5.64
C ALA A 142 -17.82 -2.33 6.95
N SER A 143 -18.22 -2.95 8.07
CA SER A 143 -17.56 -2.73 9.36
C SER A 143 -16.10 -3.20 9.35
N ARG A 144 -15.81 -4.33 8.71
CA ARG A 144 -14.44 -4.83 8.56
C ARG A 144 -13.60 -3.89 7.71
N LEU A 145 -14.15 -3.44 6.59
CA LEU A 145 -13.44 -2.52 5.70
C LEU A 145 -13.16 -1.18 6.39
N ASN A 146 -14.17 -0.60 7.06
CA ASN A 146 -14.01 0.66 7.77
C ASN A 146 -12.98 0.55 8.90
N LEU A 147 -12.97 -0.56 9.65
CA LEU A 147 -11.97 -0.78 10.70
C LEU A 147 -10.56 -0.87 10.08
N SER A 148 -10.38 -1.63 9.00
CA SER A 148 -9.08 -1.72 8.32
C SER A 148 -8.62 -0.38 7.75
N GLN A 149 -9.52 0.41 7.17
CA GLN A 149 -9.22 1.77 6.69
C GLN A 149 -8.87 2.74 7.83
N SER A 150 -9.45 2.56 9.03
CA SER A 150 -9.04 3.34 10.20
C SER A 150 -7.58 3.08 10.59
N PHE A 151 -7.10 1.83 10.46
CA PHE A 151 -5.68 1.51 10.65
C PHE A 151 -4.80 2.10 9.55
N ASN A 152 -5.28 2.18 8.31
CA ASN A 152 -4.60 2.93 7.25
C ASN A 152 -4.45 4.41 7.63
N GLY A 153 -5.52 5.05 8.11
CA GLY A 153 -5.47 6.42 8.63
C GLY A 153 -4.48 6.60 9.79
N LEU A 154 -4.39 5.63 10.70
CA LEU A 154 -3.36 5.64 11.76
C LEU A 154 -1.94 5.60 11.17
N GLY A 155 -1.71 4.81 10.13
CA GLY A 155 -0.44 4.79 9.40
C GLY A 155 -0.04 6.17 8.85
N TRP A 156 -1.00 6.90 8.26
CA TRP A 156 -0.81 8.27 7.79
C TRP A 156 -0.41 9.24 8.91
N ILE A 157 -0.98 9.07 10.10
CA ILE A 157 -0.64 9.91 11.27
C ILE A 157 0.76 9.58 11.80
N VAL A 158 1.11 8.29 11.89
CA VAL A 158 2.39 7.84 12.48
C VAL A 158 3.59 8.14 11.57
N GLY A 159 3.41 8.10 10.24
CA GLY A 159 4.49 8.30 9.28
C GLY A 159 5.30 9.58 9.48
N PRO A 160 4.68 10.78 9.60
CA PRO A 160 5.41 12.03 9.82
C PRO A 160 6.18 12.06 11.15
N PHE A 161 5.70 11.40 12.21
CA PHE A 161 6.41 11.33 13.50
C PHE A 161 7.68 10.49 13.44
N VAL A 162 7.73 9.52 12.51
CA VAL A 162 8.88 8.62 12.35
C VAL A 162 9.86 9.16 11.31
N GLY A 163 9.37 9.82 10.28
CA GLY A 163 10.17 10.27 9.14
C GLY A 163 10.50 11.77 9.12
N GLY A 164 9.90 12.57 10.03
CA GLY A 164 10.04 14.03 10.08
C GLY A 164 11.12 14.56 11.01
#